data_a75387c43fb4670a54cbaa6204745af7
#
_entry.id   a75387c43fb4670a54cbaa6204745af7
#
_cell.length_a   1.000
_cell.length_b   1.000
_cell.length_c   1.000
_cell.angle_alpha   90.00
_cell.angle_beta   90.00
_cell.angle_gamma   90.00
#
_symmetry.space_group_name_H-M   'P 1'
#
loop_
_entity.id
_entity.type
_entity.pdbx_description
1 polymer ?
#
loop_
_entity_poly.entity_id
_entity_poly.type
_entity_poly.pdbx_seq_one_letter_code
_entity_poly.pdbx_strand_id
1 'polypeptide(L)'
;MYTDSHCHITCDRLYSRIEEIIENIQSKNVTSCMIMCTSPEELERAKRIKEKYPFFKVAFGWFPSDAKEIKEKEIQYLIDQTPYLDCLGEIGLDYYWDTSFNDLQKELFIKQIQIANEHMLPISIHMRESTKDCMDILKQYAKTKIIFHCFSGSKETMMECLKMNSMISFAGPITFKNARQAPECIKACPIDRIITETDSPYLTPVPYRGKENEPMYVEYVVKKICEIKQLDESNACKQIEENFNSIFR
;
A
#
# COMPACT_ATOMS: atom_id res chain seq x y z
N MET A 1 19.02 -4.20 1.49
CA MET A 1 18.20 -3.22 0.76
C MET A 1 16.77 -3.41 1.20
N TYR A 2 16.07 -2.34 1.54
CA TYR A 2 14.69 -2.40 2.03
C TYR A 2 13.73 -1.86 0.98
N THR A 3 12.47 -2.26 1.07
CA THR A 3 11.39 -1.83 0.16
C THR A 3 10.21 -1.34 0.97
N ASP A 4 9.69 -0.16 0.63
CA ASP A 4 8.48 0.42 1.20
C ASP A 4 7.38 0.50 0.13
N SER A 5 6.43 -0.41 0.18
CA SER A 5 5.38 -0.52 -0.85
C SER A 5 4.21 0.45 -0.68
N HIS A 6 4.22 1.30 0.36
CA HIS A 6 3.14 2.24 0.61
C HIS A 6 3.57 3.35 1.60
N CYS A 7 3.75 4.56 1.09
CA CYS A 7 4.10 5.72 1.91
C CYS A 7 3.47 7.01 1.34
N HIS A 8 3.00 7.91 2.21
CA HIS A 8 2.40 9.19 1.84
C HIS A 8 3.38 10.37 2.03
N ILE A 9 4.59 10.26 1.47
CA ILE A 9 5.63 11.31 1.64
C ILE A 9 5.28 12.63 0.95
N THR A 10 4.25 12.65 0.12
CA THR A 10 3.74 13.85 -0.56
C THR A 10 2.63 14.56 0.20
N CYS A 11 2.13 14.00 1.31
CA CYS A 11 1.17 14.68 2.18
C CYS A 11 1.83 15.90 2.86
N ASP A 12 1.03 16.91 3.21
CA ASP A 12 1.52 18.17 3.77
C ASP A 12 2.40 17.99 5.02
N ARG A 13 2.12 16.96 5.82
CA ARG A 13 2.90 16.66 7.03
C ARG A 13 4.36 16.33 6.74
N LEU A 14 4.63 15.58 5.68
CA LEU A 14 5.97 15.11 5.34
C LEU A 14 6.63 15.95 4.24
N TYR A 15 5.84 16.48 3.32
CA TYR A 15 6.37 17.15 2.13
C TYR A 15 7.24 18.37 2.44
N SER A 16 6.96 19.08 3.54
CA SER A 16 7.79 20.21 3.96
C SER A 16 9.24 19.82 4.32
N ARG A 17 9.50 18.53 4.58
CA ARG A 17 10.81 17.94 4.89
C ARG A 17 11.26 16.91 3.84
N ILE A 18 10.78 17.00 2.61
CA ILE A 18 10.94 15.94 1.61
C ILE A 18 12.41 15.64 1.31
N GLU A 19 13.29 16.63 1.22
CA GLU A 19 14.72 16.40 0.94
C GLU A 19 15.37 15.63 2.12
N GLU A 20 15.08 15.99 3.37
CA GLU A 20 15.54 15.26 4.55
C GLU A 20 15.04 13.79 4.56
N ILE A 21 13.76 13.59 4.23
CA ILE A 21 13.16 12.25 4.16
C ILE A 21 13.85 11.40 3.07
N ILE A 22 14.14 11.98 1.92
CA ILE A 22 14.84 11.27 0.84
C ILE A 22 16.28 10.92 1.26
N GLU A 23 16.99 11.82 1.94
CA GLU A 23 18.30 11.53 2.51
C GLU A 23 18.23 10.38 3.54
N ASN A 24 17.21 10.37 4.40
CA ASN A 24 16.96 9.29 5.34
C ASN A 24 16.71 7.94 4.66
N ILE A 25 15.86 7.92 3.61
CA ILE A 25 15.58 6.75 2.76
C ILE A 25 16.89 6.17 2.21
N GLN A 26 17.73 7.01 1.61
CA GLN A 26 18.99 6.60 1.01
C GLN A 26 20.00 6.11 2.05
N SER A 27 20.12 6.81 3.19
CA SER A 27 21.04 6.45 4.28
C SER A 27 20.74 5.11 4.92
N LYS A 28 19.48 4.68 4.86
CA LYS A 28 18.97 3.40 5.39
C LYS A 28 18.86 2.30 4.35
N ASN A 29 19.40 2.52 3.14
CA ASN A 29 19.36 1.57 2.03
C ASN A 29 17.92 1.11 1.69
N VAL A 30 16.95 2.02 1.75
CA VAL A 30 15.63 1.79 1.16
C VAL A 30 15.76 2.08 -0.34
N THR A 31 15.70 1.05 -1.13
CA THR A 31 16.04 1.09 -2.58
C THR A 31 14.81 1.11 -3.48
N SER A 32 13.65 0.87 -2.92
CA SER A 32 12.37 0.90 -3.64
C SER A 32 11.29 1.46 -2.72
N CYS A 33 10.59 2.48 -3.19
CA CYS A 33 9.44 3.07 -2.50
C CYS A 33 8.27 3.28 -3.46
N MET A 34 7.04 3.07 -2.99
CA MET A 34 5.85 3.50 -3.71
C MET A 34 5.16 4.65 -2.97
N ILE A 35 5.13 5.81 -3.63
CA ILE A 35 4.42 6.98 -3.13
C ILE A 35 2.94 6.80 -3.42
N MET A 36 2.13 6.80 -2.38
CA MET A 36 0.68 6.74 -2.46
C MET A 36 0.11 8.14 -2.37
N CYS A 37 -0.59 8.56 -3.41
CA CYS A 37 -1.20 9.88 -3.50
C CYS A 37 -2.70 9.79 -3.33
N THR A 38 -3.28 10.70 -2.55
CA THR A 38 -4.72 10.77 -2.26
C THR A 38 -5.37 12.02 -2.85
N SER A 39 -4.57 12.90 -3.47
CA SER A 39 -5.07 14.11 -4.13
C SER A 39 -4.28 14.44 -5.39
N PRO A 40 -4.86 15.25 -6.32
CA PRO A 40 -4.13 15.75 -7.48
C PRO A 40 -2.85 16.51 -7.13
N GLU A 41 -2.83 17.26 -6.05
CA GLU A 41 -1.66 18.01 -5.59
C GLU A 41 -0.53 17.07 -5.16
N GLU A 42 -0.85 16.04 -4.39
CA GLU A 42 0.11 15.02 -3.99
C GLU A 42 0.68 14.27 -5.20
N LEU A 43 -0.16 13.97 -6.19
CA LEU A 43 0.28 13.33 -7.43
C LEU A 43 1.30 14.19 -8.20
N GLU A 44 1.06 15.49 -8.31
CA GLU A 44 2.01 16.38 -8.98
C GLU A 44 3.34 16.49 -8.21
N ARG A 45 3.31 16.46 -6.88
CA ARG A 45 4.52 16.36 -6.02
C ARG A 45 5.25 15.04 -6.29
N ALA A 46 4.52 13.93 -6.34
CA ALA A 46 5.10 12.59 -6.57
C ALA A 46 5.76 12.45 -7.95
N LYS A 47 5.15 12.99 -9.00
CA LYS A 47 5.74 13.03 -10.35
C LYS A 47 7.09 13.74 -10.36
N ARG A 48 7.19 14.92 -9.70
CA ARG A 48 8.47 15.66 -9.58
C ARG A 48 9.52 14.88 -8.80
N ILE A 49 9.11 14.18 -7.73
CA ILE A 49 10.02 13.33 -6.96
C ILE A 49 10.52 12.18 -7.83
N LYS A 50 9.63 11.46 -8.53
CA LYS A 50 9.99 10.33 -9.40
C LYS A 50 10.90 10.75 -10.55
N GLU A 51 10.69 11.93 -11.12
CA GLU A 51 11.57 12.48 -12.18
C GLU A 51 13.02 12.66 -11.69
N LYS A 52 13.18 13.16 -10.46
CA LYS A 52 14.50 13.35 -9.82
C LYS A 52 15.09 12.05 -9.26
N TYR A 53 14.24 11.16 -8.76
CA TYR A 53 14.61 9.92 -8.08
C TYR A 53 13.83 8.71 -8.65
N PRO A 54 14.34 8.10 -9.73
CA PRO A 54 13.60 7.05 -10.49
C PRO A 54 13.30 5.75 -9.73
N PHE A 55 13.86 5.56 -8.54
CA PHE A 55 13.56 4.40 -7.69
C PHE A 55 12.17 4.46 -7.04
N PHE A 56 11.52 5.64 -7.08
CA PHE A 56 10.14 5.75 -6.63
C PHE A 56 9.15 5.23 -7.67
N LYS A 57 8.15 4.51 -7.19
CA LYS A 57 6.92 4.22 -7.89
C LYS A 57 5.84 5.19 -7.45
N VAL A 58 4.87 5.46 -8.31
CA VAL A 58 3.78 6.40 -8.02
C VAL A 58 2.45 5.69 -8.17
N ALA A 59 1.62 5.80 -7.16
CA ALA A 59 0.24 5.35 -7.16
C ALA A 59 -0.70 6.51 -6.89
N PHE A 60 -1.87 6.48 -7.51
CA PHE A 60 -2.97 7.39 -7.25
C PHE A 60 -4.31 6.69 -7.42
N GLY A 61 -5.24 7.01 -6.56
CA GLY A 61 -6.62 6.58 -6.61
C GLY A 61 -7.47 7.43 -5.67
N TRP A 62 -8.77 7.39 -5.86
CA TRP A 62 -9.71 8.07 -4.97
C TRP A 62 -10.02 7.18 -3.78
N PHE A 63 -9.73 7.69 -2.59
CA PHE A 63 -9.91 6.97 -1.34
C PHE A 63 -11.41 6.73 -1.05
N PRO A 64 -11.81 5.62 -0.41
CA PRO A 64 -13.21 5.31 -0.15
C PRO A 64 -14.00 6.41 0.56
N SER A 65 -13.40 7.17 1.49
CA SER A 65 -14.09 8.26 2.19
C SER A 65 -14.53 9.40 1.26
N ASP A 66 -13.91 9.54 0.10
CA ASP A 66 -14.17 10.64 -0.84
C ASP A 66 -15.33 10.32 -1.80
N ALA A 67 -15.92 9.11 -1.71
CA ALA A 67 -16.91 8.62 -2.67
C ALA A 67 -18.12 9.56 -2.88
N LYS A 68 -18.51 10.34 -1.87
CA LYS A 68 -19.58 11.34 -2.00
C LYS A 68 -19.21 12.51 -2.93
N GLU A 69 -17.93 12.82 -3.02
CA GLU A 69 -17.39 13.99 -3.71
C GLU A 69 -16.93 13.66 -5.13
N ILE A 70 -16.60 12.39 -5.39
CA ILE A 70 -16.10 11.95 -6.69
C ILE A 70 -17.23 11.92 -7.73
N LYS A 71 -17.05 12.70 -8.78
CA LYS A 71 -17.97 12.81 -9.92
C LYS A 71 -17.24 12.42 -11.21
N GLU A 72 -17.92 12.50 -12.33
CA GLU A 72 -17.39 12.09 -13.64
C GLU A 72 -16.07 12.82 -14.00
N LYS A 73 -15.94 14.10 -13.62
CA LYS A 73 -14.71 14.86 -13.87
C LYS A 73 -13.51 14.34 -13.08
N GLU A 74 -13.71 13.88 -11.84
CA GLU A 74 -12.66 13.27 -11.03
C GLU A 74 -12.26 11.89 -11.58
N ILE A 75 -13.24 11.15 -12.08
CA ILE A 75 -12.98 9.88 -12.77
C ILE A 75 -12.20 10.10 -14.07
N GLN A 76 -12.60 11.11 -14.87
CA GLN A 76 -11.86 11.46 -16.09
C GLN A 76 -10.44 11.90 -15.76
N TYR A 77 -10.26 12.70 -14.70
CA TYR A 77 -8.93 13.09 -14.22
C TYR A 77 -8.08 11.83 -13.90
N LEU A 78 -8.63 10.84 -13.16
CA LEU A 78 -7.91 9.61 -12.87
C LEU A 78 -7.51 8.87 -14.15
N ILE A 79 -8.40 8.74 -15.13
CA ILE A 79 -8.12 8.13 -16.42
C ILE A 79 -6.96 8.84 -17.13
N ASP A 80 -6.99 10.17 -17.16
CA ASP A 80 -5.95 10.97 -17.81
C ASP A 80 -4.57 10.83 -17.11
N GLN A 81 -4.56 10.44 -15.83
CA GLN A 81 -3.32 10.23 -15.08
C GLN A 81 -2.72 8.83 -15.24
N THR A 82 -3.48 7.84 -15.69
CA THR A 82 -3.02 6.44 -15.76
C THR A 82 -1.67 6.24 -16.47
N PRO A 83 -1.28 7.01 -17.52
CA PRO A 83 0.02 6.87 -18.15
C PRO A 83 1.23 7.20 -17.25
N TYR A 84 1.01 7.91 -16.14
CA TYR A 84 2.05 8.32 -15.21
C TYR A 84 2.12 7.43 -13.96
N LEU A 85 1.14 6.52 -13.78
CA LEU A 85 1.03 5.67 -12.62
C LEU A 85 1.73 4.33 -12.82
N ASP A 86 2.36 3.84 -11.75
CA ASP A 86 2.85 2.46 -11.65
C ASP A 86 1.78 1.55 -11.01
N CYS A 87 0.87 2.12 -10.22
CA CYS A 87 -0.20 1.39 -9.52
C CYS A 87 -1.43 2.30 -9.40
N LEU A 88 -2.63 1.74 -9.44
CA LEU A 88 -3.85 2.46 -9.11
C LEU A 88 -4.21 2.16 -7.64
N GLY A 89 -4.17 3.16 -6.82
CA GLY A 89 -4.37 3.05 -5.36
C GLY A 89 -4.07 4.38 -4.65
N GLU A 90 -4.56 4.51 -3.47
CA GLU A 90 -5.23 3.57 -2.59
C GLU A 90 -6.73 3.55 -2.88
N ILE A 91 -7.29 2.38 -3.20
CA ILE A 91 -8.71 2.22 -3.51
C ILE A 91 -9.29 1.08 -2.66
N GLY A 92 -10.58 1.06 -2.47
CA GLY A 92 -11.20 0.00 -1.69
C GLY A 92 -12.42 0.43 -0.91
N LEU A 93 -12.57 -0.12 0.31
CA LEU A 93 -13.72 0.11 1.17
C LEU A 93 -13.27 0.37 2.62
N ASP A 94 -13.84 1.40 3.24
CA ASP A 94 -13.68 1.73 4.66
C ASP A 94 -15.06 1.87 5.33
N TYR A 95 -15.42 0.91 6.17
CA TYR A 95 -16.69 0.92 6.91
C TYR A 95 -16.51 1.29 8.38
N TYR A 96 -15.32 1.71 8.76
CA TYR A 96 -15.02 2.06 10.16
C TYR A 96 -15.61 3.41 10.57
N TRP A 97 -15.53 4.43 9.68
CA TRP A 97 -15.88 5.81 10.03
C TRP A 97 -17.35 6.14 9.77
N ASP A 98 -17.82 5.98 8.55
CA ASP A 98 -19.18 6.33 8.13
C ASP A 98 -19.72 5.29 7.15
N THR A 99 -20.72 4.54 7.59
CA THR A 99 -21.37 3.51 6.80
C THR A 99 -22.57 4.01 5.98
N SER A 100 -22.91 5.30 6.08
CA SER A 100 -24.10 5.87 5.42
C SER A 100 -24.01 5.89 3.89
N PHE A 101 -22.80 5.67 3.32
CA PHE A 101 -22.55 5.72 1.88
C PHE A 101 -21.73 4.52 1.36
N ASN A 102 -21.86 3.39 2.02
CA ASN A 102 -21.16 2.16 1.60
C ASN A 102 -21.42 1.79 0.14
N ASP A 103 -22.63 2.03 -0.38
CA ASP A 103 -22.94 1.73 -1.78
C ASP A 103 -22.17 2.64 -2.75
N LEU A 104 -22.01 3.93 -2.43
CA LEU A 104 -21.16 4.83 -3.21
C LEU A 104 -19.69 4.41 -3.17
N GLN A 105 -19.19 3.95 -2.02
CA GLN A 105 -17.85 3.40 -1.93
C GLN A 105 -17.67 2.18 -2.86
N LYS A 106 -18.65 1.27 -2.88
CA LYS A 106 -18.62 0.09 -3.77
C LYS A 106 -18.63 0.49 -5.25
N GLU A 107 -19.50 1.41 -5.63
CA GLU A 107 -19.59 1.93 -7.00
C GLU A 107 -18.24 2.54 -7.44
N LEU A 108 -17.68 3.41 -6.61
CA LEU A 108 -16.38 4.03 -6.86
C LEU A 108 -15.27 2.97 -6.97
N PHE A 109 -15.25 2.00 -6.06
CA PHE A 109 -14.26 0.93 -6.04
C PHE A 109 -14.32 0.09 -7.32
N ILE A 110 -15.52 -0.35 -7.73
CA ILE A 110 -15.72 -1.12 -8.97
C ILE A 110 -15.26 -0.30 -10.18
N LYS A 111 -15.60 0.98 -10.27
CA LYS A 111 -15.21 1.85 -11.37
C LYS A 111 -13.68 1.98 -11.47
N GLN A 112 -13.00 2.15 -10.35
CA GLN A 112 -11.54 2.24 -10.31
C GLN A 112 -10.85 0.90 -10.66
N ILE A 113 -11.41 -0.23 -10.25
CA ILE A 113 -10.92 -1.55 -10.69
C ILE A 113 -11.04 -1.69 -12.21
N GLN A 114 -12.15 -1.25 -12.80
CA GLN A 114 -12.34 -1.31 -14.25
C GLN A 114 -11.29 -0.47 -14.99
N ILE A 115 -11.02 0.74 -14.51
CA ILE A 115 -9.95 1.60 -15.05
C ILE A 115 -8.58 0.90 -14.94
N ALA A 116 -8.28 0.32 -13.78
CA ALA A 116 -7.03 -0.42 -13.59
C ALA A 116 -6.89 -1.60 -14.57
N ASN A 117 -7.98 -2.33 -14.81
CA ASN A 117 -8.00 -3.43 -15.75
C ASN A 117 -7.74 -2.95 -17.20
N GLU A 118 -8.37 -1.86 -17.63
CA GLU A 118 -8.23 -1.28 -18.97
C GLU A 118 -6.80 -0.81 -19.24
N HIS A 119 -6.14 -0.26 -18.22
CA HIS A 119 -4.78 0.26 -18.31
C HIS A 119 -3.71 -0.73 -17.82
N MET A 120 -4.10 -1.97 -17.47
CA MET A 120 -3.22 -3.02 -16.95
C MET A 120 -2.40 -2.61 -15.72
N LEU A 121 -2.93 -1.71 -14.91
CA LEU A 121 -2.29 -1.25 -13.67
C LEU A 121 -2.56 -2.22 -12.53
N PRO A 122 -1.55 -2.59 -11.71
CA PRO A 122 -1.81 -3.24 -10.43
C PRO A 122 -2.64 -2.32 -9.52
N ILE A 123 -3.32 -2.89 -8.54
CA ILE A 123 -4.18 -2.14 -7.61
C ILE A 123 -3.70 -2.32 -6.17
N SER A 124 -3.69 -1.23 -5.40
CA SER A 124 -3.41 -1.23 -3.96
C SER A 124 -4.71 -1.02 -3.18
N ILE A 125 -5.04 -1.99 -2.31
CA ILE A 125 -6.37 -2.13 -1.72
C ILE A 125 -6.39 -1.74 -0.26
N HIS A 126 -7.24 -0.76 0.06
CA HIS A 126 -7.71 -0.45 1.40
C HIS A 126 -8.91 -1.32 1.76
N MET A 127 -8.79 -2.08 2.85
CA MET A 127 -9.85 -2.98 3.31
C MET A 127 -10.02 -2.88 4.83
N ARG A 128 -10.92 -2.00 5.28
CA ARG A 128 -11.14 -1.76 6.69
C ARG A 128 -12.60 -1.99 7.09
N GLU A 129 -12.84 -2.99 7.95
CA GLU A 129 -14.15 -3.45 8.39
C GLU A 129 -15.14 -3.79 7.25
N SER A 130 -14.59 -4.05 6.06
CA SER A 130 -15.31 -4.25 4.79
C SER A 130 -14.96 -5.58 4.11
N THR A 131 -14.35 -6.51 4.83
CA THR A 131 -13.70 -7.71 4.26
C THR A 131 -14.61 -8.45 3.28
N LYS A 132 -15.87 -8.71 3.64
CA LYS A 132 -16.78 -9.48 2.78
C LYS A 132 -17.01 -8.78 1.44
N ASP A 133 -17.47 -7.53 1.47
CA ASP A 133 -17.81 -6.79 0.27
C ASP A 133 -16.59 -6.53 -0.59
N CYS A 134 -15.45 -6.18 0.03
CA CYS A 134 -14.20 -5.97 -0.67
C CYS A 134 -13.74 -7.24 -1.42
N MET A 135 -13.75 -8.39 -0.75
CA MET A 135 -13.37 -9.68 -1.36
C MET A 135 -14.32 -10.10 -2.47
N ASP A 136 -15.63 -9.91 -2.30
CA ASP A 136 -16.63 -10.24 -3.31
C ASP A 136 -16.44 -9.38 -4.58
N ILE A 137 -16.21 -8.08 -4.41
CA ILE A 137 -15.93 -7.15 -5.53
C ILE A 137 -14.62 -7.53 -6.23
N LEU A 138 -13.54 -7.77 -5.49
CA LEU A 138 -12.26 -8.15 -6.08
C LEU A 138 -12.34 -9.45 -6.87
N LYS A 139 -13.00 -10.48 -6.32
CA LYS A 139 -13.21 -11.77 -7.02
C LYS A 139 -13.99 -11.61 -8.31
N GLN A 140 -14.93 -10.68 -8.36
CA GLN A 140 -15.81 -10.48 -9.51
C GLN A 140 -15.16 -9.58 -10.59
N TYR A 141 -14.43 -8.55 -10.20
CA TYR A 141 -14.04 -7.49 -11.12
C TYR A 141 -12.52 -7.38 -11.35
N ALA A 142 -11.66 -7.74 -10.41
CA ALA A 142 -10.22 -7.53 -10.55
C ALA A 142 -9.58 -8.55 -11.51
N LYS A 143 -8.77 -8.03 -12.46
CA LYS A 143 -8.03 -8.83 -13.45
C LYS A 143 -6.53 -8.59 -13.40
N THR A 144 -6.08 -7.55 -12.70
CA THR A 144 -4.69 -7.17 -12.54
C THR A 144 -4.12 -7.68 -11.23
N LYS A 145 -2.84 -7.45 -10.96
CA LYS A 145 -2.21 -7.80 -9.68
C LYS A 145 -2.75 -6.95 -8.54
N ILE A 146 -2.90 -7.56 -7.37
CA ILE A 146 -3.50 -6.95 -6.20
C ILE A 146 -2.46 -6.84 -5.08
N ILE A 147 -2.39 -5.68 -4.45
CA ILE A 147 -1.68 -5.46 -3.19
C ILE A 147 -2.74 -5.28 -2.10
N PHE A 148 -2.79 -6.16 -1.12
CA PHE A 148 -3.53 -5.90 0.11
C PHE A 148 -2.61 -5.12 1.05
N HIS A 149 -2.77 -3.79 1.03
CA HIS A 149 -1.98 -2.89 1.84
C HIS A 149 -2.38 -2.99 3.31
N CYS A 150 -1.42 -2.76 4.21
CA CYS A 150 -1.57 -2.74 5.67
C CYS A 150 -2.45 -3.88 6.20
N PHE A 151 -2.18 -5.10 5.73
CA PHE A 151 -3.06 -6.25 5.98
C PHE A 151 -3.24 -6.52 7.47
N SER A 152 -4.48 -6.45 7.93
CA SER A 152 -4.89 -6.64 9.33
C SER A 152 -5.97 -7.71 9.53
N GLY A 153 -6.33 -8.42 8.46
CA GLY A 153 -7.34 -9.48 8.48
C GLY A 153 -6.90 -10.77 9.16
N SER A 154 -7.79 -11.75 9.22
CA SER A 154 -7.50 -13.07 9.75
C SER A 154 -6.61 -13.89 8.79
N LYS A 155 -6.03 -14.97 9.30
CA LYS A 155 -5.28 -15.94 8.49
C LYS A 155 -6.14 -16.53 7.38
N GLU A 156 -7.40 -16.84 7.65
CA GLU A 156 -8.35 -17.37 6.68
C GLU A 156 -8.60 -16.36 5.55
N THR A 157 -8.82 -15.09 5.90
CA THR A 157 -8.95 -14.00 4.92
C THR A 157 -7.69 -13.88 4.07
N MET A 158 -6.50 -13.90 4.69
CA MET A 158 -5.24 -13.85 3.96
C MET A 158 -5.10 -15.00 2.95
N MET A 159 -5.47 -16.22 3.35
CA MET A 159 -5.40 -17.37 2.44
C MET A 159 -6.35 -17.22 1.25
N GLU A 160 -7.51 -16.58 1.43
CA GLU A 160 -8.40 -16.22 0.31
C GLU A 160 -7.79 -15.13 -0.58
N CYS A 161 -7.16 -14.11 0.01
CA CYS A 161 -6.44 -13.08 -0.75
C CYS A 161 -5.36 -13.69 -1.64
N LEU A 162 -4.57 -14.63 -1.11
CA LEU A 162 -3.48 -15.29 -1.84
C LEU A 162 -3.94 -16.08 -3.08
N LYS A 163 -5.22 -16.47 -3.14
CA LYS A 163 -5.80 -17.13 -4.33
C LYS A 163 -6.02 -16.17 -5.52
N MET A 164 -5.91 -14.86 -5.29
CA MET A 164 -6.24 -13.83 -6.28
C MET A 164 -4.99 -13.16 -6.91
N ASN A 165 -3.89 -13.89 -7.11
CA ASN A 165 -2.66 -13.31 -7.67
C ASN A 165 -2.23 -12.03 -6.94
N SER A 166 -2.16 -12.07 -5.61
CA SER A 166 -1.95 -10.91 -4.76
C SER A 166 -0.66 -10.96 -3.98
N MET A 167 -0.23 -9.81 -3.51
CA MET A 167 0.79 -9.61 -2.47
C MET A 167 0.12 -9.14 -1.19
N ILE A 168 0.66 -9.57 -0.06
CA ILE A 168 0.22 -9.15 1.27
C ILE A 168 1.27 -8.21 1.84
N SER A 169 0.87 -6.97 2.11
CA SER A 169 1.76 -5.98 2.68
C SER A 169 1.56 -5.86 4.19
N PHE A 170 2.67 -5.82 4.93
CA PHE A 170 2.66 -5.66 6.38
C PHE A 170 3.36 -4.36 6.77
N ALA A 171 2.75 -3.65 7.74
CA ALA A 171 3.19 -2.34 8.23
C ALA A 171 3.61 -2.37 9.70
N GLY A 172 3.97 -1.21 10.23
CA GLY A 172 4.45 -1.01 11.61
C GLY A 172 3.70 -1.73 12.73
N PRO A 173 2.36 -1.87 12.68
CA PRO A 173 1.58 -2.55 13.73
C PRO A 173 2.02 -3.97 14.06
N ILE A 174 2.66 -4.69 13.14
CA ILE A 174 3.17 -6.04 13.41
C ILE A 174 4.25 -6.05 14.52
N THR A 175 4.88 -4.90 14.79
CA THR A 175 5.90 -4.75 15.83
C THR A 175 5.30 -4.48 17.21
N PHE A 176 3.99 -4.23 17.31
CA PHE A 176 3.35 -3.85 18.56
C PHE A 176 3.17 -5.07 19.47
N LYS A 177 3.33 -4.85 20.79
CA LYS A 177 3.21 -5.91 21.81
C LYS A 177 1.84 -6.62 21.81
N ASN A 178 0.79 -5.93 21.38
CA ASN A 178 -0.57 -6.47 21.31
C ASN A 178 -0.96 -7.01 19.93
N ALA A 179 -0.04 -7.07 18.98
CA ALA A 179 -0.27 -7.70 17.69
C ALA A 179 -0.47 -9.22 17.87
N ARG A 180 -1.66 -9.72 17.53
CA ARG A 180 -1.99 -11.14 17.66
C ARG A 180 -2.19 -11.82 16.30
N GLN A 181 -3.03 -11.26 15.45
CA GLN A 181 -3.37 -11.84 14.15
C GLN A 181 -2.22 -11.73 13.13
N ALA A 182 -1.59 -10.56 13.04
CA ALA A 182 -0.55 -10.32 12.05
C ALA A 182 0.66 -11.29 12.17
N PRO A 183 1.18 -11.63 13.37
CA PRO A 183 2.22 -12.65 13.49
C PRO A 183 1.80 -14.04 12.97
N GLU A 184 0.57 -14.45 13.17
CA GLU A 184 0.04 -15.73 12.64
C GLU A 184 -0.06 -15.69 11.12
N CYS A 185 -0.53 -14.57 10.56
CA CYS A 185 -0.57 -14.34 9.13
C CYS A 185 0.83 -14.38 8.53
N ILE A 186 1.79 -13.65 9.09
CA ILE A 186 3.17 -13.61 8.62
C ILE A 186 3.77 -15.02 8.64
N LYS A 187 3.59 -15.78 9.73
CA LYS A 187 4.09 -17.15 9.84
C LYS A 187 3.54 -18.06 8.73
N ALA A 188 2.26 -17.91 8.39
CA ALA A 188 1.57 -18.74 7.40
C ALA A 188 1.76 -18.27 5.95
N CYS A 189 1.97 -16.95 5.71
CA CYS A 189 2.15 -16.39 4.38
C CYS A 189 3.46 -16.86 3.76
N PRO A 190 3.49 -17.37 2.52
CA PRO A 190 4.73 -17.64 1.80
C PRO A 190 5.57 -16.37 1.65
N ILE A 191 6.90 -16.48 1.80
CA ILE A 191 7.77 -15.29 1.74
C ILE A 191 7.75 -14.62 0.37
N ASP A 192 7.53 -15.35 -0.69
CA ASP A 192 7.38 -14.87 -2.06
C ASP A 192 6.04 -14.16 -2.33
N ARG A 193 5.22 -13.99 -1.29
CA ARG A 193 3.94 -13.26 -1.32
C ARG A 193 3.89 -12.11 -0.30
N ILE A 194 4.98 -11.87 0.41
CA ILE A 194 5.09 -10.78 1.39
C ILE A 194 5.78 -9.59 0.76
N ILE A 195 5.21 -8.41 0.95
CA ILE A 195 5.87 -7.12 0.79
C ILE A 195 5.76 -6.32 2.09
N THR A 196 6.51 -5.25 2.20
CA THR A 196 6.59 -4.43 3.41
C THR A 196 6.30 -2.99 3.12
N GLU A 197 5.76 -2.29 4.10
CA GLU A 197 5.45 -0.86 3.99
C GLU A 197 5.57 -0.15 5.32
N THR A 198 5.57 1.19 5.29
CA THR A 198 5.47 2.00 6.48
C THR A 198 4.08 2.55 6.72
N ASP A 199 3.33 2.87 5.67
CA ASP A 199 2.13 3.69 5.72
C ASP A 199 2.40 5.07 6.36
N SER A 200 3.63 5.58 6.16
CA SER A 200 4.05 6.87 6.71
C SER A 200 3.21 8.02 6.17
N PRO A 201 2.82 9.00 7.02
CA PRO A 201 3.32 9.33 8.37
C PRO A 201 2.68 8.56 9.52
N TYR A 202 1.87 7.55 9.25
CA TYR A 202 1.09 6.81 10.24
C TYR A 202 1.85 5.54 10.70
N LEU A 203 1.29 4.85 11.70
CA LEU A 203 1.62 3.46 12.08
C LEU A 203 3.09 3.20 12.44
N THR A 204 3.80 4.16 13.01
CA THR A 204 5.22 4.09 13.34
C THR A 204 5.57 2.82 14.13
N PRO A 205 6.55 2.01 13.67
CA PRO A 205 6.93 0.77 14.33
C PRO A 205 7.63 1.01 15.68
N VAL A 206 7.66 -0.02 16.51
CA VAL A 206 8.54 -0.06 17.70
C VAL A 206 10.00 -0.13 17.21
N PRO A 207 10.95 0.62 17.80
CA PRO A 207 10.84 1.37 19.07
C PRO A 207 10.34 2.81 18.93
N TYR A 208 10.00 3.27 17.76
CA TYR A 208 9.68 4.69 17.49
C TYR A 208 8.19 5.01 17.62
N ARG A 209 7.37 4.08 18.08
CA ARG A 209 5.92 4.29 18.26
C ARG A 209 5.62 5.61 18.99
N GLY A 210 4.68 6.40 18.42
CA GLY A 210 4.31 7.73 18.92
C GLY A 210 5.10 8.89 18.30
N LYS A 211 6.12 8.60 17.50
CA LYS A 211 6.77 9.59 16.61
C LYS A 211 6.10 9.57 15.23
N GLU A 212 6.37 10.58 14.42
CA GLU A 212 5.98 10.59 13.00
C GLU A 212 6.74 9.50 12.25
N ASN A 213 6.03 8.75 11.41
CA ASN A 213 6.61 7.67 10.64
C ASN A 213 7.26 8.19 9.35
N GLU A 214 8.31 7.51 8.91
CA GLU A 214 9.01 7.77 7.65
C GLU A 214 9.38 6.44 6.96
N PRO A 215 9.56 6.43 5.62
CA PRO A 215 9.90 5.21 4.89
C PRO A 215 11.16 4.51 5.42
N MET A 216 12.11 5.23 5.99
CA MET A 216 13.32 4.65 6.58
C MET A 216 13.03 3.64 7.70
N TYR A 217 11.87 3.72 8.34
CA TYR A 217 11.48 2.80 9.42
C TYR A 217 10.93 1.45 8.92
N VAL A 218 10.79 1.24 7.62
CA VAL A 218 10.43 -0.07 7.06
C VAL A 218 11.41 -1.18 7.47
N GLU A 219 12.66 -0.83 7.77
CA GLU A 219 13.67 -1.71 8.36
C GLU A 219 13.13 -2.52 9.54
N TYR A 220 12.35 -1.88 10.45
CA TYR A 220 11.80 -2.54 11.65
C TYR A 220 10.67 -3.51 11.31
N VAL A 221 9.94 -3.24 10.25
CA VAL A 221 8.90 -4.15 9.72
C VAL A 221 9.57 -5.42 9.18
N VAL A 222 10.59 -5.26 8.33
CA VAL A 222 11.37 -6.40 7.78
C VAL A 222 12.00 -7.22 8.89
N LYS A 223 12.68 -6.59 9.85
CA LYS A 223 13.30 -7.30 10.99
C LYS A 223 12.28 -8.11 11.79
N LYS A 224 11.08 -7.56 11.96
CA LYS A 224 10.00 -8.28 12.66
C LYS A 224 9.49 -9.48 11.87
N ILE A 225 9.39 -9.38 10.55
CA ILE A 225 9.05 -10.51 9.68
C ILE A 225 10.13 -11.59 9.76
N CYS A 226 11.41 -11.20 9.71
CA CYS A 226 12.53 -12.14 9.84
C CYS A 226 12.51 -12.87 11.16
N GLU A 227 12.26 -12.16 12.28
CA GLU A 227 12.10 -12.77 13.61
C GLU A 227 10.99 -13.82 13.63
N ILE A 228 9.80 -13.49 13.11
CA ILE A 228 8.63 -14.39 13.12
C ILE A 228 8.86 -15.61 12.23
N LYS A 229 9.46 -15.43 11.06
CA LYS A 229 9.68 -16.50 10.07
C LYS A 229 11.00 -17.23 10.26
N GLN A 230 11.86 -16.77 11.18
CA GLN A 230 13.22 -17.29 11.41
C GLN A 230 14.06 -17.28 10.12
N LEU A 231 14.03 -16.17 9.39
CA LEU A 231 14.76 -15.98 8.15
C LEU A 231 15.97 -15.06 8.34
N ASP A 232 16.98 -15.29 7.53
CA ASP A 232 18.09 -14.35 7.34
C ASP A 232 17.57 -13.06 6.71
N GLU A 233 17.99 -11.91 7.28
CA GLU A 233 17.49 -10.60 6.86
C GLU A 233 17.88 -10.26 5.42
N SER A 234 19.10 -10.61 4.99
CA SER A 234 19.57 -10.33 3.63
C SER A 234 18.74 -11.08 2.58
N ASN A 235 18.47 -12.37 2.85
CA ASN A 235 17.65 -13.20 1.98
C ASN A 235 16.19 -12.73 1.95
N ALA A 236 15.64 -12.34 3.09
CA ALA A 236 14.28 -11.81 3.19
C ALA A 236 14.15 -10.49 2.44
N CYS A 237 15.08 -9.56 2.61
CA CYS A 237 15.10 -8.29 1.87
C CYS A 237 15.12 -8.50 0.36
N LYS A 238 15.98 -9.40 -0.11
CA LYS A 238 16.07 -9.73 -1.54
C LYS A 238 14.74 -10.27 -2.07
N GLN A 239 14.13 -11.22 -1.35
CA GLN A 239 12.85 -11.79 -1.77
C GLN A 239 11.74 -10.73 -1.77
N ILE A 240 11.67 -9.87 -0.75
CA ILE A 240 10.67 -8.79 -0.66
C ILE A 240 10.84 -7.79 -1.82
N GLU A 241 12.07 -7.44 -2.18
CA GLU A 241 12.35 -6.58 -3.33
C GLU A 241 11.95 -7.25 -4.66
N GLU A 242 12.22 -8.54 -4.82
CA GLU A 242 11.78 -9.33 -5.97
C GLU A 242 10.25 -9.38 -6.07
N ASN A 243 9.56 -9.58 -4.93
CA ASN A 243 8.10 -9.55 -4.86
C ASN A 243 7.54 -8.21 -5.28
N PHE A 244 8.07 -7.12 -4.72
CA PHE A 244 7.65 -5.76 -5.08
C PHE A 244 7.85 -5.49 -6.57
N ASN A 245 9.03 -5.77 -7.10
CA ASN A 245 9.32 -5.56 -8.52
C ASN A 245 8.46 -6.44 -9.44
N SER A 246 8.03 -7.61 -8.97
CA SER A 246 7.16 -8.50 -9.74
C SER A 246 5.77 -7.90 -9.99
N ILE A 247 5.34 -6.95 -9.15
CA ILE A 247 4.01 -6.32 -9.26
C ILE A 247 3.88 -5.53 -10.58
N PHE A 248 4.97 -4.91 -11.01
CA PHE A 248 4.99 -3.98 -12.15
C PHE A 248 5.44 -4.63 -13.49
N ARG A 249 5.44 -5.96 -13.54
CA ARG A 249 5.85 -6.73 -14.73
C ARG A 249 4.68 -7.35 -15.46
#